data_3c4d4f49b375bb14cca662e51ba0b423
#
_entry.id   3c4d4f49b375bb14cca662e51ba0b423
#
_cell.length_a   1.000
_cell.length_b   1.000
_cell.length_c   1.000
_cell.angle_alpha   90.00
_cell.angle_beta   90.00
_cell.angle_gamma   90.00
#
_symmetry.space_group_name_H-M   'P 1'
#
loop_
_entity.id
_entity.type
_entity.pdbx_description
1 polymer ?
#
loop_
_entity_poly.entity_id
_entity_poly.type
_entity_poly.pdbx_seq_one_letter_code
_entity_poly.pdbx_strand_id
1 'polypeptide(L)'
;MIRHILFWKYSETVKKTHTEKEALATLQGSVATLKEIPGVLCVEMKENLVSEGCDLVFYSEFAQEEDVKVFQNHPLHEAHKIRCKDLVCDRECADIED
;
A
#
# COMPACT_ATOMS: atom_id res chain seq x y z
N MET A 1 -13.51 -8.76 11.24
CA MET A 1 -12.24 -8.12 10.85
C MET A 1 -12.28 -7.75 9.38
N ILE A 2 -11.77 -6.59 9.05
CA ILE A 2 -11.70 -6.10 7.68
C ILE A 2 -10.29 -6.30 7.15
N ARG A 3 -10.18 -6.83 5.94
CA ARG A 3 -8.92 -6.90 5.20
C ARG A 3 -9.02 -5.90 4.05
N HIS A 4 -8.16 -4.90 4.09
CA HIS A 4 -8.08 -3.83 3.09
C HIS A 4 -6.87 -4.10 2.22
N ILE A 5 -7.10 -4.38 0.94
CA ILE A 5 -6.05 -4.86 0.03
C ILE A 5 -5.99 -3.95 -1.19
N LEU A 6 -4.79 -3.49 -1.50
CA LEU A 6 -4.55 -2.72 -2.71
C LEU A 6 -3.58 -3.46 -3.62
N PHE A 7 -3.85 -3.36 -4.92
CA PHE A 7 -2.97 -3.90 -5.96
C PHE A 7 -2.43 -2.73 -6.76
N TRP A 8 -1.12 -2.73 -6.97
CA TRP A 8 -0.43 -1.65 -7.66
C TRP A 8 0.52 -2.20 -8.71
N LYS A 9 0.80 -1.40 -9.73
CA LYS A 9 1.94 -1.62 -10.62
C LYS A 9 3.01 -0.58 -10.31
N TYR A 10 4.27 -0.93 -10.54
CA TYR A 10 5.33 0.07 -10.54
C TYR A 10 5.03 1.08 -11.64
N SER A 11 5.31 2.35 -11.37
CA SER A 11 5.10 3.41 -12.35
C SER A 11 5.98 3.18 -13.59
N GLU A 12 5.58 3.79 -14.69
CA GLU A 12 6.34 3.70 -15.94
C GLU A 12 7.77 4.23 -15.76
N THR A 13 7.93 5.32 -15.02
CA THR A 13 9.25 5.88 -14.72
C THR A 13 10.14 4.89 -13.99
N VAL A 14 9.61 4.21 -12.97
CA VAL A 14 10.36 3.18 -12.23
C VAL A 14 10.80 2.07 -13.17
N LYS A 15 9.91 1.61 -14.04
CA LYS A 15 10.23 0.53 -14.99
C LYS A 15 11.27 0.97 -16.02
N LYS A 16 11.16 2.18 -16.54
CA LYS A 16 12.12 2.72 -17.52
C LYS A 16 13.51 2.90 -16.95
N THR A 17 13.61 3.29 -15.69
CA THR A 17 14.90 3.51 -15.03
C THR A 17 15.44 2.26 -14.34
N HIS A 18 14.70 1.15 -14.39
CA HIS A 18 15.07 -0.11 -13.75
C HIS A 18 15.36 0.06 -12.26
N THR A 19 14.51 0.84 -11.56
CA THR A 19 14.67 1.16 -10.14
C THR A 19 13.63 0.49 -9.26
N GLU A 20 13.10 -0.66 -9.67
CA GLU A 20 12.07 -1.38 -8.90
C GLU A 20 12.53 -1.73 -7.49
N LYS A 21 13.79 -2.16 -7.35
CA LYS A 21 14.34 -2.53 -6.04
C LYS A 21 14.37 -1.35 -5.08
N GLU A 22 14.81 -0.19 -5.56
CA GLU A 22 14.86 1.03 -4.78
C GLU A 22 13.45 1.53 -4.45
N ALA A 23 12.55 1.45 -5.43
CA ALA A 23 11.16 1.83 -5.24
C ALA A 23 10.49 0.95 -4.17
N LEU A 24 10.72 -0.37 -4.21
CA LEU A 24 10.17 -1.28 -3.21
C LEU A 24 10.66 -0.91 -1.80
N ALA A 25 11.96 -0.64 -1.65
CA ALA A 25 12.53 -0.24 -0.37
C ALA A 25 11.87 1.03 0.16
N THR A 26 11.68 2.03 -0.69
CA THR A 26 11.00 3.27 -0.33
C THR A 26 9.55 3.03 0.07
N LEU A 27 8.84 2.22 -0.72
CA LEU A 27 7.44 1.87 -0.44
C LEU A 27 7.31 1.15 0.89
N GLN A 28 8.14 0.15 1.15
CA GLN A 28 8.10 -0.61 2.40
C GLN A 28 8.43 0.25 3.61
N GLY A 29 9.41 1.13 3.49
CA GLY A 29 9.75 2.07 4.56
C GLY A 29 8.62 3.04 4.84
N SER A 30 7.95 3.54 3.81
CA SER A 30 6.81 4.44 3.97
C SER A 30 5.59 3.71 4.57
N VAL A 31 5.30 2.50 4.11
CA VAL A 31 4.21 1.67 4.66
C VAL A 31 4.43 1.39 6.15
N ALA A 32 5.66 1.20 6.57
CA ALA A 32 5.97 0.97 7.99
C ALA A 32 5.50 2.12 8.89
N THR A 33 5.47 3.36 8.38
CA THR A 33 4.97 4.51 9.17
C THR A 33 3.48 4.43 9.45
N LEU A 34 2.74 3.66 8.65
CA LEU A 34 1.28 3.55 8.78
C LEU A 34 0.86 2.70 9.99
N LYS A 35 1.80 1.95 10.58
CA LYS A 35 1.54 1.16 11.79
C LYS A 35 1.15 2.04 12.98
N GLU A 36 1.55 3.31 12.97
CA GLU A 36 1.26 4.26 14.04
C GLU A 36 -0.18 4.78 14.00
N ILE A 37 -0.91 4.54 12.93
CA ILE A 37 -2.29 5.00 12.81
C ILE A 37 -3.19 4.15 13.70
N PRO A 38 -4.02 4.79 14.56
CA PRO A 38 -4.94 4.04 15.42
C PRO A 38 -5.87 3.12 14.58
N GLY A 39 -6.09 1.91 15.05
CA GLY A 39 -6.96 0.96 14.38
C GLY A 39 -6.27 0.02 13.40
N VAL A 40 -5.03 0.30 13.04
CA VAL A 40 -4.24 -0.58 12.16
C VAL A 40 -3.78 -1.80 12.97
N LEU A 41 -4.24 -2.98 12.60
CA LEU A 41 -3.82 -4.23 13.23
C LEU A 41 -2.59 -4.81 12.55
N CYS A 42 -2.51 -4.63 11.22
CA CYS A 42 -1.43 -5.15 10.40
C CYS A 42 -1.35 -4.31 9.14
N VAL A 43 -0.16 -4.02 8.66
CA VAL A 43 0.06 -3.34 7.38
C VAL A 43 1.39 -3.75 6.80
N GLU A 44 1.39 -4.12 5.50
CA GLU A 44 2.61 -4.49 4.80
C GLU A 44 2.47 -4.28 3.30
N MET A 45 3.58 -4.17 2.61
CA MET A 45 3.68 -4.08 1.16
C MET A 45 4.68 -5.12 0.69
N LYS A 46 4.27 -5.96 -0.25
CA LYS A 46 5.14 -7.00 -0.80
C LYS A 46 4.96 -7.12 -2.30
N GLU A 47 5.94 -7.70 -2.95
CA GLU A 47 5.85 -7.96 -4.37
C GLU A 47 4.94 -9.15 -4.65
N ASN A 48 4.21 -9.07 -5.77
CA ASN A 48 3.43 -10.18 -6.27
C ASN A 48 4.39 -11.26 -6.78
N LEU A 49 4.20 -12.50 -6.35
CA LEU A 49 5.02 -13.62 -6.82
C LEU A 49 4.62 -14.09 -8.22
N VAL A 50 3.41 -13.76 -8.64
CA VAL A 50 2.89 -14.10 -9.96
C VAL A 50 3.36 -13.05 -10.95
N SER A 51 3.84 -13.46 -12.13
CA SER A 51 4.35 -12.54 -13.14
C SER A 51 3.28 -11.80 -13.91
N GLU A 52 2.02 -12.19 -13.77
CA GLU A 52 0.88 -11.56 -14.43
C GLU A 52 0.13 -10.64 -13.46
N GLY A 53 -0.49 -9.60 -14.02
CA GLY A 53 -1.31 -8.69 -13.24
C GLY A 53 -0.51 -7.62 -12.51
N CYS A 54 -0.80 -7.40 -11.23
CA CYS A 54 -0.13 -6.36 -10.44
C CYS A 54 1.31 -6.74 -10.10
N ASP A 55 2.11 -5.72 -9.80
CA ASP A 55 3.49 -5.91 -9.35
C ASP A 55 3.58 -5.99 -7.83
N LEU A 56 2.68 -5.30 -7.13
CA LEU A 56 2.75 -5.07 -5.69
C LEU A 56 1.40 -5.31 -5.03
N VAL A 57 1.45 -5.83 -3.81
CA VAL A 57 0.26 -5.99 -2.97
C VAL A 57 0.48 -5.25 -1.67
N PHE A 58 -0.43 -4.31 -1.38
CA PHE A 58 -0.54 -3.66 -0.08
C PHE A 58 -1.62 -4.39 0.69
N TYR A 59 -1.27 -4.90 1.87
CA TYR A 59 -2.20 -5.67 2.70
C TYR A 59 -2.32 -5.03 4.07
N SER A 60 -3.56 -4.85 4.53
CA SER A 60 -3.80 -4.30 5.87
C SER A 60 -5.03 -4.92 6.52
N GLU A 61 -5.06 -4.90 7.85
CA GLU A 61 -6.15 -5.46 8.65
C GLU A 61 -6.63 -4.44 9.67
N PHE A 62 -7.95 -4.40 9.85
CA PHE A 62 -8.63 -3.51 10.78
C PHE A 62 -9.74 -4.28 11.49
N ALA A 63 -10.08 -3.88 12.72
CA ALA A 63 -11.17 -4.52 13.46
C ALA A 63 -12.53 -4.27 12.80
N GLN A 64 -12.74 -3.07 12.24
CA GLN A 64 -14.04 -2.65 11.68
C GLN A 64 -13.86 -1.62 10.57
N GLU A 65 -14.90 -1.45 9.75
CA GLU A 65 -14.88 -0.52 8.61
C GLU A 65 -14.53 0.92 8.99
N GLU A 66 -15.00 1.37 10.15
CA GLU A 66 -14.75 2.73 10.61
C GLU A 66 -13.26 3.03 10.74
N ASP A 67 -12.48 2.01 11.15
CA ASP A 67 -11.02 2.14 11.27
C ASP A 67 -10.35 2.35 9.91
N VAL A 68 -10.90 1.76 8.85
CA VAL A 68 -10.40 1.99 7.49
C VAL A 68 -10.59 3.45 7.07
N LYS A 69 -11.74 4.03 7.40
CA LYS A 69 -12.01 5.44 7.09
C LYS A 69 -11.07 6.37 7.83
N VAL A 70 -10.83 6.11 9.12
CA VAL A 70 -9.87 6.87 9.93
C VAL A 70 -8.48 6.79 9.31
N PHE A 71 -8.07 5.58 8.93
CA PHE A 71 -6.79 5.30 8.27
C PHE A 71 -6.62 6.13 7.00
N GLN A 72 -7.61 6.09 6.12
CA GLN A 72 -7.53 6.77 4.82
C GLN A 72 -7.43 8.29 4.93
N ASN A 73 -7.94 8.87 6.00
CA ASN A 73 -7.96 10.32 6.21
C ASN A 73 -6.89 10.81 7.20
N HIS A 74 -6.06 9.91 7.71
CA HIS A 74 -5.06 10.25 8.71
C HIS A 74 -3.86 10.99 8.07
N PRO A 75 -3.27 11.99 8.79
CA PRO A 75 -2.10 12.72 8.28
C PRO A 75 -0.92 11.84 7.88
N LEU A 76 -0.68 10.74 8.60
CA LEU A 76 0.39 9.80 8.23
C LEU A 76 0.11 9.12 6.90
N HIS A 77 -1.16 8.84 6.59
CA HIS A 77 -1.55 8.28 5.30
C HIS A 77 -1.36 9.29 4.17
N GLU A 78 -1.71 10.56 4.42
CA GLU A 78 -1.48 11.62 3.45
C GLU A 78 0.01 11.79 3.14
N ALA A 79 0.86 11.77 4.16
CA ALA A 79 2.30 11.85 3.99
C ALA A 79 2.84 10.65 3.18
N HIS A 80 2.30 9.45 3.46
CA HIS A 80 2.63 8.24 2.72
C HIS A 80 2.27 8.39 1.23
N LYS A 81 1.08 8.89 0.93
CA LYS A 81 0.64 9.10 -0.46
C LYS A 81 1.58 10.05 -1.20
N ILE A 82 1.99 11.13 -0.56
CA ILE A 82 2.91 12.11 -1.16
C ILE A 82 4.26 11.46 -1.48
N ARG A 83 4.80 10.64 -0.55
CA ARG A 83 6.09 9.98 -0.78
C ARG A 83 6.05 8.96 -1.91
N CYS A 84 4.91 8.32 -2.12
CA CYS A 84 4.83 7.14 -2.98
C CYS A 84 4.12 7.37 -4.31
N LYS A 85 3.49 8.52 -4.51
CA LYS A 85 2.63 8.77 -5.69
C LYS A 85 3.30 8.56 -7.04
N ASP A 86 4.60 8.79 -7.14
CA ASP A 86 5.33 8.68 -8.41
C ASP A 86 5.97 7.31 -8.60
N LEU A 87 5.84 6.41 -7.63
CA LEU A 87 6.43 5.08 -7.67
C LEU A 87 5.47 4.01 -8.16
N VAL A 88 4.18 4.26 -8.07
CA VAL A 88 3.12 3.28 -8.35
C VAL A 88 2.03 3.87 -9.24
N CYS A 89 1.29 2.97 -9.91
CA CYS A 89 0.15 3.32 -10.74
C CYS A 89 -0.85 2.16 -10.76
N ASP A 90 -1.97 2.37 -11.46
CA ASP A 90 -2.98 1.33 -11.69
C ASP A 90 -3.52 0.72 -10.40
N ARG A 91 -3.96 1.58 -9.48
CA ARG A 91 -4.51 1.18 -8.19
C ARG A 91 -5.81 0.40 -8.35
N GLU A 92 -5.88 -0.77 -7.71
CA GLU A 92 -7.14 -1.49 -7.51
C GLU A 92 -7.30 -1.78 -6.02
N CYS A 93 -8.53 -1.74 -5.54
CA CYS A 93 -8.83 -1.91 -4.11
C CYS A 93 -9.84 -3.04 -3.92
N ALA A 94 -9.60 -3.85 -2.90
CA ALA A 94 -10.56 -4.85 -2.45
C ALA A 94 -10.61 -4.81 -0.93
N ASP A 95 -11.82 -4.63 -0.39
CA ASP A 95 -12.08 -4.75 1.05
C ASP A 95 -12.95 -5.96 1.27
N ILE A 96 -12.52 -6.85 2.16
CA ILE A 96 -13.29 -8.03 2.51
C ILE A 96 -13.47 -8.12 4.00
N GLU A 97 -14.57 -8.71 4.41
CA GLU A 97 -14.90 -8.90 5.82
C GLU A 97 -14.96 -10.38 6.15
N ASP A 98 -14.30 -10.75 7.23
CA ASP A 98 -14.37 -12.12 7.78
C ASP A 98 -15.62 -12.31 8.63
#